data_1ba9fa18d2d6668440c57bcc7c7beec6
#
_entry.id   1ba9fa18d2d6668440c57bcc7c7beec6
#
_cell.length_a   1.000
_cell.length_b   1.000
_cell.length_c   1.000
_cell.angle_alpha   90.00
_cell.angle_beta   90.00
_cell.angle_gamma   90.00
#
_symmetry.space_group_name_H-M   'P 1'
#
loop_
_entity.id
_entity.type
_entity.pdbx_description
1 polymer ?
#
loop_
_entity_poly.entity_id
_entity_poly.type
_entity_poly.pdbx_seq_one_letter_code
_entity_poly.pdbx_strand_id
1 'polypeptide(L)'
;MEKTIRTLIARNDESFSFLYQEVVDSFQQVRFFDPETELPDLSDIDLLYLPGGYPEKHLDALFKAEATRRAIKDYAERGGRIIAECGGMMYLCESIVTDEGEYPMCGVLPYKITARQADRKLSLGYRRFILDGKEYRGHEFHYTQFLGETPPSVTQVYNAKGEPVATPVFKYKNVLASYTHLYLVES
;
A
#
# COMPACT_ATOMS: atom_id res chain seq x y z
N MET A 1 16.11 0.99 27.03
CA MET A 1 16.15 -0.17 26.12
C MET A 1 15.19 0.08 24.97
N GLU A 2 15.72 0.08 23.75
CA GLU A 2 14.88 0.28 22.60
C GLU A 2 13.95 -0.91 22.40
N LYS A 3 12.68 -0.62 22.10
CA LYS A 3 11.69 -1.66 21.81
C LYS A 3 11.98 -2.27 20.45
N THR A 4 12.03 -3.60 20.38
CA THR A 4 12.14 -4.31 19.12
C THR A 4 10.83 -4.19 18.34
N ILE A 5 10.89 -3.66 17.11
CA ILE A 5 9.73 -3.50 16.25
C ILE A 5 9.41 -4.82 15.57
N ARG A 6 8.18 -5.29 15.74
CA ARG A 6 7.68 -6.53 15.14
C ARG A 6 6.88 -6.18 13.89
N THR A 7 7.40 -6.55 12.74
CA THR A 7 6.82 -6.22 11.45
C THR A 7 6.24 -7.45 10.77
N LEU A 8 5.00 -7.36 10.33
CA LEU A 8 4.37 -8.37 9.50
C LEU A 8 4.27 -7.84 8.07
N ILE A 9 4.78 -8.60 7.12
CA ILE A 9 4.87 -8.20 5.71
C ILE A 9 4.00 -9.11 4.86
N ALA A 10 3.11 -8.51 4.05
CA ALA A 10 2.39 -9.25 3.02
C ALA A 10 3.35 -9.64 1.90
N ARG A 11 3.36 -10.92 1.53
CA ARG A 11 4.23 -11.41 0.46
C ARG A 11 3.62 -12.62 -0.24
N ASN A 12 3.65 -12.60 -1.56
CA ASN A 12 3.35 -13.76 -2.39
C ASN A 12 4.04 -13.59 -3.77
N ASP A 13 3.71 -14.46 -4.71
CA ASP A 13 4.41 -14.48 -5.99
C ASP A 13 4.08 -13.32 -6.93
N GLU A 14 2.90 -12.68 -6.78
CA GLU A 14 2.51 -11.62 -7.72
C GLU A 14 1.77 -10.44 -7.08
N SER A 15 0.72 -10.65 -6.29
CA SER A 15 -0.08 -9.52 -5.78
C SER A 15 0.66 -8.65 -4.76
N PHE A 16 1.64 -9.23 -4.03
CA PHE A 16 2.49 -8.53 -3.07
C PHE A 16 3.93 -9.01 -3.24
N SER A 17 4.55 -8.66 -4.39
CA SER A 17 5.84 -9.23 -4.80
C SER A 17 6.96 -8.19 -4.93
N PHE A 18 6.64 -6.89 -4.95
CA PHE A 18 7.64 -5.83 -5.11
C PHE A 18 8.23 -5.45 -3.77
N LEU A 19 9.13 -6.29 -3.29
CA LEU A 19 9.72 -6.16 -1.97
C LEU A 19 11.24 -6.12 -2.10
N TYR A 20 11.84 -4.97 -1.78
CA TYR A 20 13.28 -4.82 -1.81
C TYR A 20 13.91 -5.47 -0.60
N GLN A 21 14.97 -6.24 -0.81
CA GLN A 21 15.67 -6.92 0.28
C GLN A 21 16.23 -5.92 1.29
N GLU A 22 16.71 -4.77 0.83
CA GLU A 22 17.20 -3.71 1.72
C GLU A 22 16.12 -3.19 2.65
N VAL A 23 14.88 -3.11 2.18
CA VAL A 23 13.74 -2.71 3.02
C VAL A 23 13.45 -3.79 4.07
N VAL A 24 13.44 -5.06 3.67
CA VAL A 24 13.24 -6.17 4.60
C VAL A 24 14.33 -6.19 5.67
N ASP A 25 15.58 -6.01 5.25
CA ASP A 25 16.74 -6.02 6.15
C ASP A 25 16.74 -4.83 7.11
N SER A 26 16.00 -3.76 6.80
CA SER A 26 15.88 -2.60 7.69
C SER A 26 14.99 -2.85 8.90
N PHE A 27 14.16 -3.91 8.86
CA PHE A 27 13.28 -4.25 9.98
C PHE A 27 13.97 -5.21 10.95
N GLN A 28 13.61 -5.09 12.24
CA GLN A 28 14.25 -5.87 13.32
C GLN A 28 13.72 -7.29 13.43
N GLN A 29 12.40 -7.46 13.48
CA GLN A 29 11.74 -8.77 13.51
C GLN A 29 10.70 -8.81 12.41
N VAL A 30 10.83 -9.79 11.52
CA VAL A 30 9.98 -9.87 10.33
C VAL A 30 9.30 -11.22 10.28
N ARG A 31 7.99 -11.18 10.04
CA ARG A 31 7.20 -12.35 9.64
C ARG A 31 6.48 -12.01 8.35
N PHE A 32 6.09 -13.02 7.60
CA PHE A 32 5.41 -12.86 6.32
C PHE A 32 4.07 -13.59 6.35
N PHE A 33 3.12 -13.09 5.55
CA PHE A 33 1.86 -13.80 5.32
C PHE A 33 1.40 -13.56 3.87
N ASP A 34 0.63 -14.50 3.34
CA ASP A 34 0.01 -14.35 2.03
C ASP A 34 -1.45 -13.91 2.19
N PRO A 35 -1.80 -12.68 1.80
CA PRO A 35 -3.17 -12.17 1.94
C PRO A 35 -4.22 -12.95 1.16
N GLU A 36 -3.84 -13.75 0.18
CA GLU A 36 -4.77 -14.56 -0.60
C GLU A 36 -5.19 -15.85 0.11
N THR A 37 -4.35 -16.37 1.00
CA THR A 37 -4.53 -17.70 1.58
C THR A 37 -4.48 -17.76 3.10
N GLU A 38 -3.98 -16.71 3.76
CA GLU A 38 -3.74 -16.74 5.20
C GLU A 38 -4.51 -15.63 5.92
N LEU A 39 -5.07 -15.98 7.10
CA LEU A 39 -5.60 -14.99 8.02
C LEU A 39 -4.46 -14.58 8.96
N PRO A 40 -4.01 -13.30 8.90
CA PRO A 40 -2.89 -12.88 9.74
C PRO A 40 -3.31 -12.70 11.20
N ASP A 41 -2.37 -12.93 12.12
CA ASP A 41 -2.50 -12.53 13.51
C ASP A 41 -1.92 -11.12 13.66
N LEU A 42 -2.80 -10.14 13.83
CA LEU A 42 -2.43 -8.73 13.94
C LEU A 42 -2.39 -8.24 15.39
N SER A 43 -2.57 -9.14 16.37
CA SER A 43 -2.61 -8.78 17.79
C SER A 43 -1.23 -8.51 18.38
N ASP A 44 -0.18 -9.04 17.78
CA ASP A 44 1.18 -9.04 18.32
C ASP A 44 2.20 -8.44 17.34
N ILE A 45 1.82 -7.38 16.65
CA ILE A 45 2.70 -6.67 15.71
C ILE A 45 2.70 -5.17 16.01
N ASP A 46 3.78 -4.52 15.61
CA ASP A 46 3.94 -3.07 15.72
C ASP A 46 3.77 -2.37 14.37
N LEU A 47 3.96 -3.10 13.28
CA LEU A 47 3.83 -2.56 11.92
C LEU A 47 3.33 -3.65 10.97
N LEU A 48 2.31 -3.31 10.19
CA LEU A 48 1.87 -4.08 9.02
C LEU A 48 2.40 -3.38 7.77
N TYR A 49 3.22 -4.08 6.98
CA TYR A 49 3.79 -3.54 5.76
C TYR A 49 3.16 -4.26 4.55
N LEU A 50 2.51 -3.47 3.69
CA LEU A 50 1.86 -3.96 2.47
C LEU A 50 2.62 -3.43 1.26
N PRO A 51 3.54 -4.23 0.70
CA PRO A 51 4.36 -3.78 -0.44
C PRO A 51 3.56 -3.76 -1.74
N GLY A 52 4.21 -3.31 -2.81
CA GLY A 52 3.63 -3.32 -4.13
C GLY A 52 3.54 -4.70 -4.76
N GLY A 53 2.97 -4.74 -5.94
CA GLY A 53 2.73 -5.93 -6.73
C GLY A 53 1.57 -5.67 -7.67
N TYR A 54 0.92 -6.73 -8.11
CA TYR A 54 -0.20 -6.66 -9.05
C TYR A 54 -1.47 -7.28 -8.44
N PRO A 55 -2.09 -6.63 -7.42
CA PRO A 55 -3.31 -7.17 -6.83
C PRO A 55 -4.46 -7.24 -7.85
N GLU A 56 -4.48 -6.37 -8.86
CA GLU A 56 -5.49 -6.38 -9.92
C GLU A 56 -5.48 -7.65 -10.78
N LYS A 57 -4.45 -8.46 -10.67
CA LYS A 57 -4.37 -9.78 -11.33
C LYS A 57 -4.84 -10.92 -10.43
N HIS A 58 -5.15 -10.64 -9.16
CA HIS A 58 -5.52 -11.63 -8.15
C HIS A 58 -6.77 -11.22 -7.39
N LEU A 59 -7.65 -10.47 -8.02
CA LEU A 59 -8.81 -9.86 -7.36
C LEU A 59 -9.80 -10.89 -6.79
N ASP A 60 -10.02 -11.99 -7.50
CA ASP A 60 -10.93 -13.03 -7.01
C ASP A 60 -10.44 -13.64 -5.69
N ALA A 61 -9.15 -14.01 -5.63
CA ALA A 61 -8.57 -14.59 -4.42
C ALA A 61 -8.55 -13.60 -3.27
N LEU A 62 -8.16 -12.34 -3.53
CA LEU A 62 -8.13 -11.30 -2.51
C LEU A 62 -9.54 -10.96 -2.01
N PHE A 63 -10.50 -10.89 -2.92
CA PHE A 63 -11.90 -10.64 -2.56
C PHE A 63 -12.47 -11.77 -1.69
N LYS A 64 -12.22 -13.03 -2.04
CA LYS A 64 -12.70 -14.20 -1.29
C LYS A 64 -12.06 -14.31 0.10
N ALA A 65 -10.89 -13.77 0.30
CA ALA A 65 -10.23 -13.72 1.60
C ALA A 65 -10.83 -12.61 2.48
N GLU A 66 -12.14 -12.65 2.69
CA GLU A 66 -12.90 -11.61 3.39
C GLU A 66 -12.45 -11.43 4.84
N ALA A 67 -12.18 -12.53 5.55
CA ALA A 67 -11.72 -12.47 6.93
C ALA A 67 -10.41 -11.70 7.05
N THR A 68 -9.49 -11.89 6.11
CA THR A 68 -8.21 -11.16 6.06
C THR A 68 -8.43 -9.68 5.79
N ARG A 69 -9.28 -9.33 4.80
CA ARG A 69 -9.60 -7.93 4.50
C ARG A 69 -10.22 -7.24 5.71
N ARG A 70 -11.13 -7.91 6.40
CA ARG A 70 -11.80 -7.38 7.58
C ARG A 70 -10.83 -7.21 8.75
N ALA A 71 -9.93 -8.18 8.97
CA ALA A 71 -8.92 -8.09 10.02
C ALA A 71 -7.99 -6.90 9.81
N ILE A 72 -7.57 -6.64 8.57
CA ILE A 72 -6.71 -5.49 8.25
C ILE A 72 -7.47 -4.18 8.48
N LYS A 73 -8.72 -4.09 8.07
CA LYS A 73 -9.54 -2.91 8.33
C LYS A 73 -9.69 -2.64 9.82
N ASP A 74 -10.00 -3.65 10.60
CA ASP A 74 -10.15 -3.52 12.05
C ASP A 74 -8.85 -3.07 12.71
N TYR A 75 -7.71 -3.62 12.25
CA TYR A 75 -6.39 -3.22 12.72
C TYR A 75 -6.12 -1.73 12.46
N ALA A 76 -6.42 -1.25 11.25
CA ALA A 76 -6.28 0.16 10.90
C ALA A 76 -7.19 1.05 11.74
N GLU A 77 -8.45 0.66 11.91
CA GLU A 77 -9.44 1.45 12.65
C GLU A 77 -9.12 1.57 14.14
N ARG A 78 -8.52 0.56 14.75
CA ARG A 78 -8.08 0.62 16.16
C ARG A 78 -6.73 1.29 16.36
N GLY A 79 -6.17 1.91 15.32
CA GLY A 79 -4.92 2.66 15.40
C GLY A 79 -3.66 1.86 15.10
N GLY A 80 -3.80 0.67 14.53
CA GLY A 80 -2.65 -0.13 14.09
C GLY A 80 -1.84 0.58 13.01
N ARG A 81 -0.51 0.47 13.07
CA ARG A 81 0.37 1.13 12.10
C ARG A 81 0.47 0.31 10.83
N ILE A 82 0.21 0.96 9.70
CA ILE A 82 0.33 0.36 8.36
C ILE A 82 1.15 1.27 7.47
N ILE A 83 2.05 0.66 6.69
CA ILE A 83 2.68 1.30 5.54
C ILE A 83 2.27 0.50 4.31
N ALA A 84 1.65 1.16 3.33
CA ALA A 84 1.13 0.50 2.13
C ALA A 84 1.60 1.24 0.88
N GLU A 85 2.20 0.51 -0.05
CA GLU A 85 2.81 1.05 -1.26
C GLU A 85 2.19 0.44 -2.51
N CYS A 86 1.85 1.28 -3.49
CA CYS A 86 1.36 0.86 -4.80
C CYS A 86 0.24 -0.20 -4.68
N GLY A 87 0.52 -1.45 -5.02
CA GLY A 87 -0.47 -2.54 -4.88
C GLY A 87 -0.99 -2.70 -3.46
N GLY A 88 -0.15 -2.51 -2.46
CA GLY A 88 -0.57 -2.52 -1.05
C GLY A 88 -1.54 -1.40 -0.72
N MET A 89 -1.30 -0.19 -1.26
CA MET A 89 -2.23 0.93 -1.13
C MET A 89 -3.55 0.62 -1.84
N MET A 90 -3.49 0.06 -3.04
CA MET A 90 -4.68 -0.34 -3.79
C MET A 90 -5.54 -1.34 -3.00
N TYR A 91 -4.92 -2.28 -2.33
CA TYR A 91 -5.59 -3.27 -1.48
C TYR A 91 -6.30 -2.61 -0.28
N LEU A 92 -5.78 -1.50 0.25
CA LEU A 92 -6.42 -0.75 1.33
C LEU A 92 -7.59 0.11 0.86
N CYS A 93 -7.74 0.34 -0.42
CA CYS A 93 -8.81 1.15 -0.98
C CYS A 93 -10.18 0.47 -0.83
N GLU A 94 -11.24 1.17 -1.17
CA GLU A 94 -12.60 0.65 -1.12
C GLU A 94 -12.77 -0.52 -2.08
N SER A 95 -12.31 -0.35 -3.33
CA SER A 95 -12.43 -1.38 -4.35
C SER A 95 -11.47 -1.15 -5.50
N ILE A 96 -11.28 -2.20 -6.31
CA ILE A 96 -10.58 -2.14 -7.59
C ILE A 96 -11.59 -2.50 -8.69
N VAL A 97 -11.76 -1.60 -9.65
CA VAL A 97 -12.68 -1.73 -10.77
C VAL A 97 -11.92 -2.21 -11.99
N THR A 98 -12.45 -3.22 -12.67
CA THR A 98 -11.90 -3.77 -13.92
C THR A 98 -12.95 -3.75 -15.00
N ASP A 99 -12.58 -4.15 -16.21
CA ASP A 99 -13.54 -4.34 -17.32
C ASP A 99 -14.58 -5.43 -17.02
N GLU A 100 -14.30 -6.32 -16.07
CA GLU A 100 -15.15 -7.45 -15.71
C GLU A 100 -16.01 -7.18 -14.48
N GLY A 101 -15.70 -6.14 -13.68
CA GLY A 101 -16.49 -5.81 -12.51
C GLY A 101 -15.71 -5.06 -11.45
N GLU A 102 -16.36 -4.87 -10.31
CA GLU A 102 -15.82 -4.17 -9.16
C GLU A 102 -15.58 -5.17 -8.03
N TYR A 103 -14.38 -5.13 -7.45
CA TYR A 103 -13.96 -6.03 -6.39
C TYR A 103 -13.67 -5.23 -5.12
N PRO A 104 -14.51 -5.35 -4.08
CA PRO A 104 -14.23 -4.74 -2.78
C PRO A 104 -12.90 -5.21 -2.22
N MET A 105 -12.14 -4.27 -1.64
CA MET A 105 -10.87 -4.55 -0.97
C MET A 105 -11.02 -4.29 0.54
N CYS A 106 -9.98 -3.79 1.22
CA CYS A 106 -10.05 -3.64 2.67
C CYS A 106 -10.96 -2.49 3.13
N GLY A 107 -11.14 -1.46 2.29
CA GLY A 107 -12.03 -0.34 2.62
C GLY A 107 -11.50 0.58 3.71
N VAL A 108 -10.20 0.65 3.90
CA VAL A 108 -9.56 1.59 4.85
C VAL A 108 -9.56 3.01 4.26
N LEU A 109 -9.24 3.11 2.97
CA LEU A 109 -9.23 4.39 2.25
C LEU A 109 -10.49 4.48 1.38
N PRO A 110 -11.21 5.62 1.38
CA PRO A 110 -12.50 5.75 0.72
C PRO A 110 -12.39 6.04 -0.78
N TYR A 111 -11.43 5.43 -1.46
CA TYR A 111 -11.16 5.66 -2.88
C TYR A 111 -11.26 4.37 -3.66
N LYS A 112 -11.61 4.49 -4.95
CA LYS A 112 -11.65 3.37 -5.88
C LYS A 112 -10.49 3.47 -6.86
N ILE A 113 -9.90 2.32 -7.18
CA ILE A 113 -8.83 2.20 -8.17
C ILE A 113 -9.43 1.62 -9.45
N THR A 114 -9.01 2.12 -10.61
CA THR A 114 -9.38 1.54 -11.89
C THR A 114 -8.21 0.80 -12.52
N ALA A 115 -8.45 -0.46 -12.86
CA ALA A 115 -7.55 -1.30 -13.65
C ALA A 115 -8.18 -1.59 -15.04
N ARG A 116 -9.20 -0.83 -15.43
CA ARG A 116 -9.82 -0.98 -16.76
C ARG A 116 -8.83 -0.65 -17.86
N GLN A 117 -8.90 -1.38 -18.95
CA GLN A 117 -7.98 -1.19 -20.08
C GLN A 117 -8.00 0.24 -20.61
N ALA A 118 -9.18 0.86 -20.69
CA ALA A 118 -9.34 2.23 -21.19
C ALA A 118 -8.69 3.29 -20.29
N ASP A 119 -8.49 2.99 -19.00
CA ASP A 119 -7.96 3.93 -18.02
C ASP A 119 -6.46 3.74 -17.74
N ARG A 120 -5.86 2.72 -18.33
CA ARG A 120 -4.43 2.41 -18.10
C ARG A 120 -3.55 3.54 -18.59
N LYS A 121 -2.64 3.97 -17.71
CA LYS A 121 -1.67 5.01 -18.03
C LYS A 121 -0.44 4.77 -17.17
N LEU A 122 0.72 4.68 -17.82
CA LEU A 122 1.97 4.49 -17.10
C LEU A 122 2.32 5.75 -16.30
N SER A 123 2.47 5.57 -15.00
CA SER A 123 3.01 6.58 -14.09
C SER A 123 4.35 6.05 -13.57
N LEU A 124 5.43 6.78 -13.85
CA LEU A 124 6.79 6.30 -13.63
C LEU A 124 7.70 7.43 -13.22
N GLY A 125 8.52 7.21 -12.22
CA GLY A 125 9.63 8.07 -11.89
C GLY A 125 9.97 8.10 -10.41
N TYR A 126 11.08 8.79 -10.12
CA TYR A 126 11.50 9.08 -8.75
C TYR A 126 10.50 9.99 -8.06
N ARG A 127 10.29 9.76 -6.76
CA ARG A 127 9.37 10.56 -5.94
C ARG A 127 10.01 10.87 -4.60
N ARG A 128 9.71 12.07 -4.09
CA ARG A 128 10.14 12.55 -2.78
C ARG A 128 9.03 13.37 -2.14
N PHE A 129 8.85 13.17 -0.85
CA PHE A 129 7.92 14.00 -0.07
C PHE A 129 8.36 14.07 1.38
N ILE A 130 7.86 15.09 2.07
CA ILE A 130 8.11 15.27 3.52
C ILE A 130 6.77 15.16 4.23
N LEU A 131 6.72 14.36 5.28
CA LEU A 131 5.54 14.17 6.11
C LEU A 131 5.96 14.11 7.58
N ASP A 132 5.35 14.96 8.40
CA ASP A 132 5.65 15.06 9.84
C ASP A 132 7.15 15.27 10.11
N GLY A 133 7.80 16.10 9.29
CA GLY A 133 9.21 16.43 9.41
C GLY A 133 10.19 15.38 8.90
N LYS A 134 9.68 14.26 8.38
CA LYS A 134 10.50 13.17 7.86
C LYS A 134 10.46 13.14 6.33
N GLU A 135 11.63 12.98 5.71
CA GLU A 135 11.74 12.86 4.25
C GLU A 135 11.60 11.41 3.82
N TYR A 136 10.74 11.19 2.83
CA TYR A 136 10.53 9.89 2.20
C TYR A 136 10.97 9.97 0.74
N ARG A 137 11.64 8.93 0.26
CA ARG A 137 12.11 8.80 -1.11
C ARG A 137 11.75 7.44 -1.65
N GLY A 138 11.44 7.39 -2.94
CA GLY A 138 11.09 6.14 -3.59
C GLY A 138 10.88 6.33 -5.07
N HIS A 139 10.18 5.39 -5.67
CA HIS A 139 9.79 5.52 -7.07
C HIS A 139 8.34 5.09 -7.26
N GLU A 140 7.73 5.62 -8.28
CA GLU A 140 6.39 5.29 -8.72
C GLU A 140 6.49 4.47 -10.01
N PHE A 141 5.73 3.37 -10.08
CA PHE A 141 5.59 2.57 -11.29
C PHE A 141 4.27 1.81 -11.24
N HIS A 142 3.29 2.26 -12.01
CA HIS A 142 2.00 1.59 -12.09
C HIS A 142 1.23 2.00 -13.36
N TYR A 143 0.30 1.14 -13.77
CA TYR A 143 -0.63 1.42 -14.87
C TYR A 143 -2.02 1.72 -14.35
N THR A 144 -2.39 1.24 -13.16
CA THR A 144 -3.69 1.55 -12.54
C THR A 144 -3.74 3.01 -12.12
N GLN A 145 -4.94 3.55 -12.00
CA GLN A 145 -5.18 4.95 -11.64
C GLN A 145 -6.33 5.04 -10.63
N PHE A 146 -6.49 6.18 -9.99
CA PHE A 146 -7.69 6.44 -9.22
C PHE A 146 -8.89 6.60 -10.16
N LEU A 147 -10.03 6.03 -9.78
CA LEU A 147 -11.26 6.19 -10.52
C LEU A 147 -11.84 7.58 -10.23
N GLY A 148 -12.06 8.38 -11.28
CA GLY A 148 -12.54 9.74 -11.12
C GLY A 148 -11.42 10.75 -10.83
N GLU A 149 -11.69 11.72 -10.01
CA GLU A 149 -10.72 12.76 -9.66
C GLU A 149 -9.60 12.20 -8.79
N THR A 150 -8.39 12.74 -8.96
CA THR A 150 -7.26 12.40 -8.08
C THR A 150 -7.58 12.86 -6.67
N PRO A 151 -7.50 11.95 -5.67
CA PRO A 151 -7.76 12.32 -4.28
C PRO A 151 -6.79 13.37 -3.74
N PRO A 152 -7.17 14.11 -2.70
CA PRO A 152 -6.27 15.06 -2.07
C PRO A 152 -5.10 14.37 -1.37
N SER A 153 -3.95 15.03 -1.38
CA SER A 153 -2.72 14.53 -0.75
C SER A 153 -2.45 15.29 0.55
N VAL A 154 -1.93 14.59 1.57
CA VAL A 154 -1.56 15.22 2.84
C VAL A 154 -0.25 16.00 2.74
N THR A 155 0.52 15.79 1.68
CA THR A 155 1.77 16.51 1.42
C THR A 155 2.02 16.60 -0.08
N GLN A 156 2.87 17.56 -0.48
CA GLN A 156 3.27 17.69 -1.89
C GLN A 156 4.35 16.67 -2.22
N VAL A 157 4.17 15.95 -3.33
CA VAL A 157 5.14 15.01 -3.86
C VAL A 157 5.90 15.65 -5.03
N TYR A 158 7.21 15.41 -5.09
CA TYR A 158 8.09 15.98 -6.11
C TYR A 158 8.77 14.87 -6.91
N ASN A 159 9.05 15.18 -8.20
CA ASN A 159 9.84 14.29 -9.05
C ASN A 159 11.36 14.56 -8.89
N ALA A 160 12.18 13.88 -9.69
CA ALA A 160 13.64 14.01 -9.64
C ALA A 160 14.14 15.42 -9.98
N LYS A 161 13.36 16.21 -10.73
CA LYS A 161 13.69 17.59 -11.10
C LYS A 161 13.24 18.60 -10.05
N GLY A 162 12.59 18.15 -8.98
CA GLY A 162 12.02 19.02 -7.96
C GLY A 162 10.68 19.66 -8.36
N GLU A 163 10.04 19.14 -9.40
CA GLU A 163 8.73 19.61 -9.84
C GLU A 163 7.64 18.86 -9.11
N PRO A 164 6.51 19.54 -8.75
CA PRO A 164 5.40 18.86 -8.09
C PRO A 164 4.71 17.87 -9.03
N VAL A 165 4.30 16.74 -8.47
CA VAL A 165 3.50 15.72 -9.18
C VAL A 165 2.20 15.48 -8.41
N ALA A 166 1.17 15.04 -9.13
CA ALA A 166 -0.17 14.90 -8.57
C ALA A 166 -0.39 13.61 -7.76
N THR A 167 0.59 12.74 -7.68
CA THR A 167 0.49 11.48 -6.92
C THR A 167 0.18 11.77 -5.45
N PRO A 168 -0.98 11.30 -4.93
CA PRO A 168 -1.32 11.60 -3.54
C PRO A 168 -0.60 10.71 -2.55
N VAL A 169 -0.36 11.27 -1.37
CA VAL A 169 0.05 10.54 -0.18
C VAL A 169 -1.10 10.62 0.82
N PHE A 170 -1.47 9.48 1.39
CA PHE A 170 -2.57 9.39 2.35
C PHE A 170 -2.03 9.12 3.75
N LYS A 171 -2.60 9.82 4.72
CA LYS A 171 -2.38 9.57 6.13
C LYS A 171 -3.75 9.46 6.80
N TYR A 172 -4.09 8.25 7.25
CA TYR A 172 -5.35 7.99 7.95
C TYR A 172 -5.03 7.26 9.24
N LYS A 173 -5.31 7.89 10.40
CA LYS A 173 -4.88 7.38 11.70
C LYS A 173 -3.37 7.07 11.65
N ASN A 174 -2.96 5.82 11.85
CA ASN A 174 -1.56 5.41 11.76
C ASN A 174 -1.24 4.68 10.45
N VAL A 175 -2.05 4.91 9.41
CA VAL A 175 -1.85 4.36 8.08
C VAL A 175 -1.18 5.40 7.19
N LEU A 176 -0.06 5.03 6.60
CA LEU A 176 0.62 5.80 5.55
C LEU A 176 0.52 5.00 4.25
N ALA A 177 -0.04 5.60 3.21
CA ALA A 177 -0.26 4.90 1.94
C ALA A 177 -0.03 5.82 0.75
N SER A 178 0.54 5.28 -0.33
CA SER A 178 0.78 6.00 -1.58
C SER A 178 1.06 4.99 -2.70
N TYR A 179 1.07 5.47 -3.94
CA TYR A 179 1.62 4.70 -5.06
C TYR A 179 3.14 4.57 -5.02
N THR A 180 3.81 5.41 -4.23
CA THR A 180 5.28 5.41 -4.18
C THR A 180 5.81 4.18 -3.44
N HIS A 181 6.75 3.48 -4.09
CA HIS A 181 7.54 2.42 -3.45
C HIS A 181 8.69 3.07 -2.71
N LEU A 182 8.68 3.00 -1.39
CA LEU A 182 9.69 3.63 -0.55
C LEU A 182 11.00 2.82 -0.57
N TYR A 183 12.12 3.51 -0.66
CA TYR A 183 13.43 2.85 -0.69
C TYR A 183 13.81 2.27 0.68
N LEU A 184 13.52 3.02 1.76
CA LEU A 184 13.73 2.56 3.12
C LEU A 184 12.54 2.97 3.97
N VAL A 185 12.10 2.06 4.83
CA VAL A 185 11.03 2.32 5.80
C VAL A 185 11.66 2.29 7.18
N GLU A 186 11.71 3.44 7.83
CA GLU A 186 12.17 3.52 9.21
C GLU A 186 11.07 3.06 10.15
N SER A 187 11.40 2.11 10.98
CA SER A 187 10.49 1.56 11.97
C SER A 187 10.36 2.46 13.20
#